data_172857ffb3eda6ec503fc41c122bd908
#
_entry.id   172857ffb3eda6ec503fc41c122bd908
#
_cell.length_a   1.000
_cell.length_b   1.000
_cell.length_c   1.000
_cell.angle_alpha   90.00
_cell.angle_beta   90.00
_cell.angle_gamma   90.00
#
_symmetry.space_group_name_H-M   'P 1'
#
loop_
_entity.id
_entity.type
_entity.pdbx_description
1 polymer ?
#
loop_
_entity_poly.entity_id
_entity_poly.type
_entity_poly.pdbx_seq_one_letter_code
_entity_poly.pdbx_strand_id
1 'polypeptide(L)'
;AMRDSDSVSSEELARACAKAFHERLGKRIHLIICKLHRTKLDCNREPEEATAGNPIATEVWKRYHNAITRAAQQIRTQHRSGILIDLHGHGHKSQTLELGYALEAEDLALPDSTLNSPQLMQKSTLRHLLEKHHTSHSDLLRGPESLGAFFEKAGYRSTPSPGIPIPTSPF
;
A
#
# COMPACT_ATOMS: atom_id res chain seq x y z
N ALA A 1 -23.22 7.29 7.95
CA ALA A 1 -23.35 7.15 6.50
C ALA A 1 -21.95 6.90 5.94
N MET A 2 -21.64 5.66 5.57
CA MET A 2 -20.39 5.32 4.89
C MET A 2 -20.40 6.00 3.52
N ARG A 3 -19.34 6.72 3.19
CA ARG A 3 -19.25 7.47 1.94
C ARG A 3 -19.05 6.53 0.76
N ASP A 4 -19.92 6.61 -0.23
CA ASP A 4 -19.79 5.94 -1.53
C ASP A 4 -18.57 6.41 -2.37
N SER A 5 -17.86 7.44 -1.91
CA SER A 5 -16.82 8.13 -2.70
C SER A 5 -15.47 7.40 -2.75
N ASP A 6 -15.16 6.56 -1.77
CA ASP A 6 -13.79 6.02 -1.65
C ASP A 6 -13.49 4.91 -2.68
N SER A 7 -14.48 4.10 -3.05
CA SER A 7 -14.28 3.02 -4.01
C SER A 7 -14.14 3.54 -5.46
N VAL A 8 -14.82 4.61 -5.81
CA VAL A 8 -14.76 5.19 -7.16
C VAL A 8 -13.43 5.92 -7.36
N SER A 9 -13.01 6.72 -6.39
CA SER A 9 -11.75 7.46 -6.48
C SER A 9 -10.50 6.56 -6.46
N SER A 10 -10.49 5.48 -5.68
CA SER A 10 -9.36 4.53 -5.66
C SER A 10 -9.26 3.72 -6.95
N GLU A 11 -10.39 3.34 -7.57
CA GLU A 11 -10.38 2.69 -8.89
C GLU A 11 -9.83 3.62 -9.97
N GLU A 12 -10.29 4.87 -10.02
CA GLU A 12 -9.81 5.84 -10.99
C GLU A 12 -8.31 6.11 -10.83
N LEU A 13 -7.84 6.25 -9.60
CA LEU A 13 -6.42 6.40 -9.31
C LEU A 13 -5.63 5.17 -9.77
N ALA A 14 -6.10 3.96 -9.46
CA ALA A 14 -5.45 2.72 -9.89
C ALA A 14 -5.33 2.62 -11.41
N ARG A 15 -6.37 3.00 -12.14
CA ARG A 15 -6.36 3.03 -13.62
C ARG A 15 -5.44 4.11 -14.16
N ALA A 16 -5.40 5.29 -13.54
CA ALA A 16 -4.49 6.36 -13.92
C ALA A 16 -3.03 5.95 -13.69
N CYS A 17 -2.72 5.29 -12.57
CA CYS A 17 -1.41 4.71 -12.30
C CYS A 17 -1.03 3.68 -13.37
N ALA A 18 -1.94 2.73 -13.70
CA ALA A 18 -1.68 1.73 -14.73
C ALA A 18 -1.36 2.35 -16.10
N LYS A 19 -2.11 3.38 -16.48
CA LYS A 19 -1.86 4.15 -17.70
C LYS A 19 -0.50 4.83 -17.67
N ALA A 20 -0.18 5.54 -16.58
CA ALA A 20 1.08 6.25 -16.43
C ALA A 20 2.30 5.29 -16.46
N PHE A 21 2.21 4.13 -15.82
CA PHE A 21 3.25 3.09 -15.91
C PHE A 21 3.46 2.60 -17.33
N HIS A 22 2.37 2.39 -18.08
CA HIS A 22 2.47 1.97 -19.48
C HIS A 22 3.10 3.05 -20.35
N GLU A 23 2.65 4.28 -20.25
CA GLU A 23 3.11 5.41 -21.06
C GLU A 23 4.57 5.78 -20.76
N ARG A 24 4.98 5.75 -19.50
CA ARG A 24 6.32 6.20 -19.09
C ARG A 24 7.38 5.11 -19.14
N LEU A 25 7.00 3.87 -18.88
CA LEU A 25 7.95 2.76 -18.69
C LEU A 25 7.74 1.64 -19.70
N GLY A 26 6.73 1.69 -20.58
CA GLY A 26 6.36 0.61 -21.48
C GLY A 26 5.90 -0.66 -20.75
N LYS A 27 5.65 -0.58 -19.44
CA LYS A 27 5.30 -1.74 -18.61
C LYS A 27 3.81 -1.83 -18.41
N ARG A 28 3.28 -3.06 -18.40
CA ARG A 28 1.90 -3.35 -18.01
C ARG A 28 1.90 -3.85 -16.58
N ILE A 29 1.04 -3.28 -15.75
CA ILE A 29 0.84 -3.73 -14.38
C ILE A 29 -0.38 -4.64 -14.31
N HIS A 30 -0.38 -5.55 -13.34
CA HIS A 30 -1.58 -6.27 -12.96
C HIS A 30 -2.49 -5.32 -12.18
N LEU A 31 -3.71 -5.15 -12.63
CA LEU A 31 -4.71 -4.31 -11.99
C LEU A 31 -5.86 -5.21 -11.50
N ILE A 32 -6.03 -5.29 -10.19
CA ILE A 32 -7.02 -6.14 -9.55
C ILE A 32 -7.97 -5.21 -8.78
N ILE A 33 -9.25 -5.24 -9.14
CA ILE A 33 -10.27 -4.35 -8.61
C ILE A 33 -11.47 -5.16 -8.16
N CYS A 34 -11.86 -5.01 -6.89
CA CYS A 34 -13.16 -5.49 -6.43
C CYS A 34 -14.24 -4.45 -6.79
N LYS A 35 -15.22 -4.86 -7.59
CA LYS A 35 -16.33 -3.99 -8.02
C LYS A 35 -17.54 -4.06 -7.09
N LEU A 36 -17.49 -4.90 -6.09
CA LEU A 36 -18.59 -4.99 -5.12
C LEU A 36 -18.48 -3.86 -4.10
N HIS A 37 -19.64 -3.32 -3.76
CA HIS A 37 -19.71 -2.36 -2.66
C HIS A 37 -19.29 -3.01 -1.34
N ARG A 38 -18.60 -2.28 -0.51
CA ARG A 38 -17.99 -2.71 0.75
C ARG A 38 -18.98 -3.38 1.70
N THR A 39 -20.25 -2.97 1.68
CA THR A 39 -21.32 -3.60 2.47
C THR A 39 -21.70 -5.01 1.96
N LYS A 40 -21.28 -5.37 0.76
CA LYS A 40 -21.50 -6.71 0.17
C LYS A 40 -20.28 -7.61 0.33
N LEU A 41 -19.11 -7.02 0.26
CA LEU A 41 -17.82 -7.69 0.39
C LEU A 41 -16.74 -6.68 0.74
N ASP A 42 -16.10 -6.83 1.89
CA ASP A 42 -14.90 -6.07 2.24
C ASP A 42 -13.65 -6.94 2.03
N CYS A 43 -12.99 -6.80 0.88
CA CYS A 43 -11.79 -7.58 0.58
C CYS A 43 -10.60 -7.28 1.51
N ASN A 44 -10.68 -6.22 2.32
CA ASN A 44 -9.66 -5.86 3.31
C ASN A 44 -9.90 -6.47 4.70
N ARG A 45 -10.76 -7.48 4.78
CA ARG A 45 -11.09 -8.19 6.01
C ARG A 45 -10.88 -9.69 5.85
N GLU A 46 -10.71 -10.38 6.97
CA GLU A 46 -10.69 -11.84 6.98
C GLU A 46 -12.01 -12.39 6.43
N PRO A 47 -12.02 -13.58 5.81
CA PRO A 47 -13.18 -14.09 5.07
C PRO A 47 -14.46 -14.17 5.88
N GLU A 48 -14.39 -14.49 7.17
CA GLU A 48 -15.54 -14.58 8.05
C GLU A 48 -16.24 -13.23 8.22
N GLU A 49 -15.44 -12.18 8.47
CA GLU A 49 -15.93 -10.79 8.60
C GLU A 49 -16.31 -10.21 7.24
N ALA A 50 -15.46 -10.44 6.23
CA ALA A 50 -15.61 -9.89 4.89
C ALA A 50 -16.92 -10.28 4.21
N THR A 51 -17.42 -11.48 4.49
CA THR A 51 -18.52 -12.12 3.74
C THR A 51 -19.78 -12.32 4.57
N ALA A 52 -19.71 -12.10 5.89
CA ALA A 52 -20.79 -12.38 6.83
C ALA A 52 -21.44 -13.75 6.61
N GLY A 53 -20.64 -14.78 6.27
CA GLY A 53 -21.08 -16.14 6.01
C GLY A 53 -21.79 -16.36 4.67
N ASN A 54 -21.87 -15.37 3.80
CA ASN A 54 -22.49 -15.51 2.49
C ASN A 54 -21.57 -16.32 1.54
N PRO A 55 -22.01 -17.50 1.02
CA PRO A 55 -21.15 -18.36 0.21
C PRO A 55 -20.74 -17.74 -1.14
N ILE A 56 -21.60 -16.90 -1.74
CA ILE A 56 -21.29 -16.20 -2.98
C ILE A 56 -20.21 -15.15 -2.72
N ALA A 57 -20.36 -14.36 -1.65
CA ALA A 57 -19.35 -13.38 -1.26
C ALA A 57 -18.02 -14.06 -0.92
N THR A 58 -18.04 -15.22 -0.24
CA THR A 58 -16.86 -16.03 0.06
C THR A 58 -16.13 -16.47 -1.20
N GLU A 59 -16.85 -16.92 -2.20
CA GLU A 59 -16.24 -17.29 -3.49
C GLU A 59 -15.61 -16.08 -4.20
N VAL A 60 -16.27 -14.93 -4.20
CA VAL A 60 -15.71 -13.70 -4.78
C VAL A 60 -14.47 -13.23 -4.01
N TRP A 61 -14.47 -13.30 -2.68
CA TRP A 61 -13.32 -13.01 -1.83
C TRP A 61 -12.11 -13.90 -2.21
N LYS A 62 -12.34 -15.20 -2.31
CA LYS A 62 -11.31 -16.16 -2.74
C LYS A 62 -10.75 -15.85 -4.12
N ARG A 63 -11.62 -15.51 -5.08
CA ARG A 63 -11.18 -15.15 -6.45
C ARG A 63 -10.32 -13.88 -6.46
N TYR A 64 -10.68 -12.88 -5.67
CA TYR A 64 -9.92 -11.64 -5.53
C TYR A 64 -8.51 -11.92 -5.00
N HIS A 65 -8.39 -12.60 -3.86
CA HIS A 65 -7.09 -12.92 -3.26
C HIS A 65 -6.26 -13.90 -4.10
N ASN A 66 -6.90 -14.86 -4.75
CA ASN A 66 -6.22 -15.75 -5.71
C ASN A 66 -5.68 -15.00 -6.93
N ALA A 67 -6.35 -13.94 -7.38
CA ALA A 67 -5.84 -13.11 -8.47
C ALA A 67 -4.55 -12.36 -8.04
N ILE A 68 -4.51 -11.82 -6.82
CA ILE A 68 -3.31 -11.20 -6.24
C ILE A 68 -2.16 -12.21 -6.16
N THR A 69 -2.44 -13.39 -5.62
CA THR A 69 -1.42 -14.45 -5.47
C THR A 69 -0.85 -14.87 -6.83
N ARG A 70 -1.70 -15.06 -7.84
CA ARG A 70 -1.27 -15.42 -9.20
C ARG A 70 -0.43 -14.31 -9.85
N ALA A 71 -0.85 -13.04 -9.69
CA ALA A 71 -0.07 -11.90 -10.19
C ALA A 71 1.31 -11.84 -9.53
N ALA A 72 1.38 -12.00 -8.21
CA ALA A 72 2.64 -12.02 -7.47
C ALA A 72 3.56 -13.17 -7.90
N GLN A 73 3.00 -14.38 -8.14
CA GLN A 73 3.75 -15.53 -8.66
C GLN A 73 4.30 -15.25 -10.06
N GLN A 74 3.47 -14.72 -10.95
CA GLN A 74 3.87 -14.38 -12.32
C GLN A 74 5.01 -13.35 -12.33
N ILE A 75 4.89 -12.27 -11.55
CA ILE A 75 5.93 -11.25 -11.42
C ILE A 75 7.24 -11.88 -10.91
N ARG A 76 7.16 -12.72 -9.89
CA ARG A 76 8.33 -13.38 -9.29
C ARG A 76 9.04 -14.29 -10.28
N THR A 77 8.27 -15.04 -11.08
CA THR A 77 8.81 -15.93 -12.10
C THR A 77 9.46 -15.17 -13.26
N GLN A 78 8.86 -14.06 -13.70
CA GLN A 78 9.31 -13.33 -14.88
C GLN A 78 10.35 -12.25 -14.57
N HIS A 79 10.30 -11.64 -13.38
CA HIS A 79 11.06 -10.43 -13.06
C HIS A 79 11.90 -10.52 -11.78
N ARG A 80 11.91 -11.66 -11.08
CA ARG A 80 12.59 -11.90 -9.78
C ARG A 80 12.09 -11.01 -8.63
N SER A 81 11.59 -9.82 -8.90
CA SER A 81 11.07 -8.89 -7.90
C SER A 81 9.95 -8.03 -8.47
N GLY A 82 9.09 -7.55 -7.59
CA GLY A 82 7.99 -6.65 -7.94
C GLY A 82 7.50 -5.89 -6.73
N ILE A 83 6.59 -4.97 -6.97
CA ILE A 83 5.92 -4.18 -5.93
C ILE A 83 4.43 -4.49 -6.00
N LEU A 84 3.82 -4.74 -4.86
CA LEU A 84 2.38 -4.70 -4.66
C LEU A 84 2.04 -3.33 -4.06
N ILE A 85 1.09 -2.63 -4.69
CA ILE A 85 0.54 -1.37 -4.17
C ILE A 85 -0.94 -1.63 -3.91
N ASP A 86 -1.35 -1.47 -2.66
CA ASP A 86 -2.75 -1.51 -2.25
C ASP A 86 -3.24 -0.07 -2.08
N LEU A 87 -4.30 0.31 -2.80
CA LEU A 87 -4.80 1.67 -2.83
C LEU A 87 -6.09 1.78 -2.02
N HIS A 88 -6.01 2.53 -0.96
CA HIS A 88 -7.13 2.83 -0.08
C HIS A 88 -7.48 4.32 -0.09
N GLY A 89 -8.75 4.63 0.11
CA GLY A 89 -9.18 5.95 0.54
C GLY A 89 -9.28 5.98 2.08
N HIS A 90 -9.00 7.12 2.69
CA HIS A 90 -9.21 7.33 4.12
C HIS A 90 -10.07 8.57 4.40
N GLY A 91 -10.74 8.57 5.53
CA GLY A 91 -11.60 9.67 5.97
C GLY A 91 -10.96 10.56 7.03
N HIS A 92 -9.64 10.53 7.21
CA HIS A 92 -8.94 11.34 8.18
C HIS A 92 -9.05 12.83 7.85
N LYS A 93 -9.06 13.68 8.87
CA LYS A 93 -9.14 15.14 8.68
C LYS A 93 -7.92 15.70 7.96
N SER A 94 -6.76 15.06 8.14
CA SER A 94 -5.53 15.43 7.45
C SER A 94 -5.61 15.02 5.99
N GLN A 95 -5.42 15.98 5.08
CA GLN A 95 -5.28 15.74 3.64
C GLN A 95 -3.84 15.32 3.34
N THR A 96 -3.47 14.11 3.73
CA THR A 96 -2.11 13.58 3.65
C THR A 96 -2.15 12.19 3.02
N LEU A 97 -1.24 11.90 2.10
CA LEU A 97 -1.03 10.54 1.61
C LEU A 97 -0.38 9.71 2.71
N GLU A 98 -1.04 8.64 3.13
CA GLU A 98 -0.54 7.74 4.15
C GLU A 98 0.13 6.53 3.49
N LEU A 99 1.41 6.34 3.73
CA LEU A 99 2.24 5.31 3.11
C LEU A 99 2.42 4.16 4.10
N GLY A 100 1.63 3.12 3.96
CA GLY A 100 1.68 1.93 4.80
C GLY A 100 2.83 1.00 4.43
N TYR A 101 3.69 0.70 5.41
CA TYR A 101 4.83 -0.22 5.28
C TYR A 101 4.76 -1.42 6.21
N ALA A 102 3.57 -1.79 6.67
CA ALA A 102 3.30 -2.76 7.73
C ALA A 102 3.97 -2.38 9.07
N LEU A 103 4.09 -1.08 9.31
CA LEU A 103 4.55 -0.47 10.56
C LEU A 103 3.41 0.36 11.14
N GLU A 104 3.29 0.34 12.46
CA GLU A 104 2.33 1.15 13.19
C GLU A 104 2.88 2.57 13.40
N ALA A 105 1.99 3.50 13.78
CA ALA A 105 2.39 4.88 14.09
C ALA A 105 3.43 4.93 15.23
N GLU A 106 3.29 4.05 16.21
CA GLU A 106 4.22 3.91 17.33
C GLU A 106 5.60 3.43 16.89
N ASP A 107 5.68 2.53 15.90
CA ASP A 107 6.96 2.13 15.32
C ASP A 107 7.64 3.33 14.63
N LEU A 108 6.88 4.09 13.85
CA LEU A 108 7.39 5.26 13.13
C LEU A 108 7.79 6.42 14.06
N ALA A 109 7.27 6.46 15.28
CA ALA A 109 7.65 7.43 16.31
C ALA A 109 9.00 7.13 16.95
N LEU A 110 9.55 5.93 16.75
CA LEU A 110 10.84 5.53 17.33
C LEU A 110 12.01 6.27 16.67
N PRO A 111 13.14 6.44 17.41
CA PRO A 111 14.38 6.99 16.85
C PRO A 111 14.89 6.14 15.68
N ASP A 112 15.61 6.77 14.75
CA ASP A 112 16.15 6.12 13.55
C ASP A 112 17.05 4.91 13.91
N SER A 113 17.82 5.01 15.01
CA SER A 113 18.63 3.88 15.51
C SER A 113 17.79 2.63 15.81
N THR A 114 16.58 2.82 16.32
CA THR A 114 15.63 1.72 16.63
C THR A 114 14.90 1.27 15.36
N LEU A 115 14.49 2.21 14.49
CA LEU A 115 13.91 1.88 13.19
C LEU A 115 14.84 1.02 12.33
N ASN A 116 16.14 1.21 12.47
CA ASN A 116 17.17 0.43 11.77
C ASN A 116 17.50 -0.91 12.45
N SER A 117 16.76 -1.31 13.50
CA SER A 117 16.94 -2.61 14.13
C SER A 117 16.48 -3.76 13.23
N PRO A 118 17.13 -4.93 13.30
CA PRO A 118 16.72 -6.10 12.50
C PRO A 118 15.24 -6.47 12.69
N GLN A 119 14.73 -6.29 13.90
CA GLN A 119 13.33 -6.60 14.22
C GLN A 119 12.35 -5.75 13.41
N LEU A 120 12.52 -4.41 13.38
CA LEU A 120 11.63 -3.51 12.64
C LEU A 120 11.85 -3.61 11.12
N MET A 121 13.08 -3.86 10.68
CA MET A 121 13.36 -4.14 9.28
C MET A 121 12.60 -5.38 8.78
N GLN A 122 12.55 -6.46 9.57
CA GLN A 122 11.81 -7.67 9.22
C GLN A 122 10.28 -7.49 9.22
N LYS A 123 9.77 -6.67 10.13
CA LYS A 123 8.34 -6.31 10.17
C LYS A 123 7.92 -5.55 8.91
N SER A 124 8.79 -4.69 8.40
CA SER A 124 8.50 -3.79 7.29
C SER A 124 8.36 -4.50 5.93
N THR A 125 7.45 -4.01 5.10
CA THR A 125 7.35 -4.42 3.69
C THR A 125 8.56 -4.00 2.85
N LEU A 126 9.40 -3.09 3.35
CA LEU A 126 10.62 -2.60 2.68
C LEU A 126 11.82 -3.54 2.85
N ARG A 127 11.73 -4.62 3.66
CA ARG A 127 12.85 -5.53 3.97
C ARG A 127 13.62 -6.01 2.73
N HIS A 128 12.92 -6.33 1.63
CA HIS A 128 13.58 -6.80 0.42
C HIS A 128 14.30 -5.70 -0.38
N LEU A 129 13.92 -4.44 -0.18
CA LEU A 129 14.66 -3.30 -0.72
C LEU A 129 15.96 -3.10 0.05
N LEU A 130 15.93 -3.25 1.37
CA LEU A 130 17.10 -3.15 2.23
C LEU A 130 18.18 -4.20 1.90
N GLU A 131 17.76 -5.42 1.54
CA GLU A 131 18.67 -6.48 1.08
C GLU A 131 19.42 -6.14 -0.22
N LYS A 132 18.85 -5.27 -1.03
CA LYS A 132 19.38 -4.93 -2.37
C LYS A 132 20.11 -3.60 -2.42
N HIS A 133 19.83 -2.71 -1.50
CA HIS A 133 20.33 -1.34 -1.51
C HIS A 133 21.10 -1.04 -0.24
N HIS A 134 22.25 -0.38 -0.38
CA HIS A 134 23.07 0.08 0.75
C HIS A 134 22.50 1.36 1.36
N THR A 135 21.32 1.27 1.94
CA THR A 135 20.63 2.39 2.58
C THR A 135 20.04 1.93 3.92
N SER A 136 19.74 2.87 4.81
CA SER A 136 19.11 2.54 6.08
C SER A 136 17.59 2.38 5.93
N HIS A 137 16.97 1.66 6.86
CA HIS A 137 15.52 1.52 6.89
C HIS A 137 14.83 2.86 7.12
N SER A 138 15.36 3.67 8.03
CA SER A 138 14.87 5.03 8.29
C SER A 138 14.95 5.92 7.05
N ASP A 139 16.01 5.81 6.24
CA ASP A 139 16.13 6.56 4.98
C ASP A 139 15.08 6.14 3.95
N LEU A 140 14.80 4.83 3.82
CA LEU A 140 13.73 4.36 2.94
C LEU A 140 12.34 4.82 3.39
N LEU A 141 12.12 4.92 4.70
CA LEU A 141 10.85 5.34 5.26
C LEU A 141 10.61 6.85 5.12
N ARG A 142 11.61 7.66 5.52
CA ARG A 142 11.45 9.10 5.69
C ARG A 142 12.68 9.93 5.32
N GLY A 143 13.65 9.33 4.63
CA GLY A 143 14.83 10.03 4.12
C GLY A 143 14.51 10.85 2.85
N PRO A 144 15.51 11.60 2.33
CA PRO A 144 15.33 12.53 1.20
C PRO A 144 15.03 11.84 -0.14
N GLU A 145 15.23 10.52 -0.22
CA GLU A 145 14.94 9.69 -1.39
C GLU A 145 13.83 8.66 -1.12
N SER A 146 13.10 8.81 -0.01
CA SER A 146 11.93 7.99 0.29
C SER A 146 10.78 8.28 -0.66
N LEU A 147 9.83 7.35 -0.76
CA LEU A 147 8.61 7.56 -1.55
C LEU A 147 7.85 8.81 -1.07
N GLY A 148 7.80 9.04 0.26
CA GLY A 148 7.20 10.23 0.85
C GLY A 148 7.89 11.51 0.39
N ALA A 149 9.22 11.52 0.31
CA ALA A 149 9.97 12.66 -0.19
C ALA A 149 9.65 12.98 -1.67
N PHE A 150 9.45 11.95 -2.50
CA PHE A 150 9.03 12.15 -3.89
C PHE A 150 7.64 12.76 -4.00
N PHE A 151 6.69 12.34 -3.16
CA PHE A 151 5.37 12.96 -3.11
C PHE A 151 5.45 14.42 -2.65
N GLU A 152 6.23 14.73 -1.62
CA GLU A 152 6.44 16.13 -1.17
C GLU A 152 7.04 17.00 -2.27
N LYS A 153 8.04 16.51 -2.98
CA LYS A 153 8.64 17.21 -4.14
C LYS A 153 7.63 17.47 -5.25
N ALA A 154 6.63 16.59 -5.39
CA ALA A 154 5.52 16.74 -6.33
C ALA A 154 4.37 17.61 -5.79
N GLY A 155 4.47 18.17 -4.59
CA GLY A 155 3.47 19.04 -3.97
C GLY A 155 2.39 18.32 -3.17
N TYR A 156 2.55 17.01 -2.92
CA TYR A 156 1.62 16.21 -2.11
C TYR A 156 2.18 15.97 -0.72
N ARG A 157 1.43 16.35 0.30
CA ARG A 157 1.76 16.02 1.68
C ARG A 157 1.66 14.50 1.86
N SER A 158 2.67 13.90 2.47
CA SER A 158 2.71 12.44 2.70
C SER A 158 3.35 12.10 4.04
N THR A 159 3.00 10.93 4.55
CA THR A 159 3.57 10.38 5.79
C THR A 159 3.74 8.85 5.66
N PRO A 160 4.89 8.27 6.12
CA PRO A 160 6.09 8.97 6.56
C PRO A 160 6.83 9.67 5.40
N SER A 161 7.45 10.80 5.69
CA SER A 161 8.23 11.61 4.76
C SER A 161 9.22 12.48 5.56
N PRO A 162 10.18 13.17 4.91
CA PRO A 162 11.05 14.09 5.62
C PRO A 162 10.30 15.20 6.37
N GLY A 163 9.24 15.74 5.78
CA GLY A 163 8.43 16.82 6.36
C GLY A 163 7.40 16.34 7.38
N ILE A 164 6.92 15.10 7.24
CA ILE A 164 5.92 14.49 8.16
C ILE A 164 6.38 13.06 8.45
N PRO A 165 7.38 12.89 9.34
CA PRO A 165 7.99 11.58 9.58
C PRO A 165 7.10 10.60 10.35
N ILE A 166 6.07 11.11 11.02
CA ILE A 166 5.15 10.32 11.86
C ILE A 166 3.72 10.70 11.49
N PRO A 167 2.83 9.73 11.26
CA PRO A 167 1.41 10.02 11.00
C PRO A 167 0.77 10.70 12.20
N THR A 168 -0.14 11.63 11.92
CA THR A 168 -0.89 12.38 12.95
C THR A 168 -2.15 11.67 13.41
N SER A 169 -2.51 10.58 12.75
CA SER A 169 -3.64 9.71 13.09
C SER A 169 -3.15 8.25 13.07
N PRO A 170 -3.67 7.37 13.92
CA PRO A 170 -3.37 5.94 13.79
C PRO A 170 -3.84 5.44 12.42
N PHE A 171 -3.06 4.54 11.84
CA PHE A 171 -3.40 3.88 10.57
C PHE A 171 -4.63 2.96 10.72
#